data_a9b24e5b3c4c294a66c76ac4a282dc77
#
_entry.id   a9b24e5b3c4c294a66c76ac4a282dc77
#
_cell.length_a   1.000
_cell.length_b   1.000
_cell.length_c   1.000
_cell.angle_alpha   90.00
_cell.angle_beta   90.00
_cell.angle_gamma   90.00
#
_symmetry.space_group_name_H-M   'P 1'
#
loop_
_entity.id
_entity.type
_entity.pdbx_description
1 polymer ?
#
loop_
_entity_poly.entity_id
_entity_poly.type
_entity_poly.pdbx_seq_one_letter_code
_entity_poly.pdbx_strand_id
1 'polypeptide(L)'
;MINFLCSISNNNPITFKVLRSFIQCVLLRDNQFQVALYLHGPGGTGKSTFEKLLTSLVGNTNSTVLNILDLNKQFTTSKILDKSLVLFSDVQFYTGDPSKLRLLISGDLMNAERKYKDSFDLQPEALVILSTNLLWSPKDSSTGLQRRFLYLKVNKSPNIVNRDLFNIKNNQCSGHLYDNLPGIINWVLETTPEELNFLNQETVDINHILCPGLNAEINPLLQWIQDSLEIGEGSSAPVGTKKQDPTKYLYPNYYKFCMDQGVASLSIMDFSNALLQQLSLFYKDIEFNKKRTKESTLISNIKLISSK
;
A
#
# COMPACT_ATOMS: atom_id res chain seq x y z
N MET A 1 20.74 -10.95 -11.51
CA MET A 1 19.30 -10.84 -11.24
C MET A 1 18.95 -11.17 -9.79
N ILE A 2 19.20 -12.37 -9.31
CA ILE A 2 18.88 -12.77 -7.92
C ILE A 2 19.39 -11.71 -6.92
N ASN A 3 20.62 -11.23 -7.07
CA ASN A 3 21.17 -10.17 -6.22
C ASN A 3 20.36 -8.86 -6.26
N PHE A 4 19.78 -8.50 -7.41
CA PHE A 4 18.91 -7.32 -7.51
C PHE A 4 17.58 -7.54 -6.79
N LEU A 5 16.93 -8.69 -6.98
CA LEU A 5 15.70 -9.03 -6.27
C LEU A 5 15.94 -9.22 -4.77
N CYS A 6 17.07 -9.82 -4.37
CA CYS A 6 17.49 -9.87 -2.97
C CYS A 6 17.67 -8.47 -2.37
N SER A 7 18.24 -7.52 -3.13
CA SER A 7 18.36 -6.13 -2.67
C SER A 7 16.99 -5.47 -2.48
N ILE A 8 16.08 -5.62 -3.44
CA ILE A 8 14.71 -5.08 -3.34
C ILE A 8 13.93 -5.72 -2.19
N SER A 9 14.11 -7.02 -1.95
CA SER A 9 13.48 -7.75 -0.85
C SER A 9 14.16 -7.53 0.51
N ASN A 10 15.14 -6.64 0.61
CA ASN A 10 15.96 -6.42 1.81
C ASN A 10 16.62 -7.72 2.33
N ASN A 11 16.92 -8.68 1.44
CA ASN A 11 17.39 -10.03 1.73
C ASN A 11 16.45 -10.86 2.62
N ASN A 12 15.17 -10.51 2.66
CA ASN A 12 14.16 -11.31 3.37
C ASN A 12 13.64 -12.43 2.47
N PRO A 13 13.74 -13.70 2.87
CA PRO A 13 13.33 -14.85 2.03
C PRO A 13 11.84 -14.87 1.71
N ILE A 14 10.97 -14.41 2.62
CA ILE A 14 9.53 -14.37 2.40
C ILE A 14 9.20 -13.28 1.40
N THR A 15 9.76 -12.09 1.56
CA THR A 15 9.61 -10.98 0.61
C THR A 15 10.08 -11.38 -0.79
N PHE A 16 11.18 -12.12 -0.88
CA PHE A 16 11.71 -12.63 -2.15
C PHE A 16 10.72 -13.59 -2.83
N LYS A 17 10.12 -14.52 -2.08
CA LYS A 17 9.08 -15.45 -2.58
C LYS A 17 7.82 -14.70 -3.03
N VAL A 18 7.35 -13.73 -2.25
CA VAL A 18 6.21 -12.86 -2.62
C VAL A 18 6.48 -12.13 -3.93
N LEU A 19 7.67 -11.55 -4.11
CA LEU A 19 8.05 -10.88 -5.36
C LEU A 19 8.07 -11.87 -6.53
N ARG A 20 8.64 -13.07 -6.36
CA ARG A 20 8.67 -14.11 -7.39
C ARG A 20 7.25 -14.51 -7.81
N SER A 21 6.38 -14.77 -6.83
CA SER A 21 4.98 -15.12 -7.07
C SER A 21 4.23 -13.99 -7.78
N PHE A 22 4.43 -12.74 -7.35
CA PHE A 22 3.81 -11.58 -8.01
C PHE A 22 4.27 -11.43 -9.46
N ILE A 23 5.57 -11.63 -9.75
CA ILE A 23 6.10 -11.58 -11.12
C ILE A 23 5.48 -12.67 -11.99
N GLN A 24 5.27 -13.88 -11.45
CA GLN A 24 4.58 -14.97 -12.17
C GLN A 24 3.14 -14.57 -12.54
N CYS A 25 2.39 -14.02 -11.58
CA CYS A 25 1.04 -13.52 -11.84
C CYS A 25 1.02 -12.45 -12.95
N VAL A 26 2.00 -11.53 -12.96
CA VAL A 26 2.14 -10.53 -14.02
C VAL A 26 2.39 -11.18 -15.39
N LEU A 27 3.26 -12.18 -15.47
CA LEU A 27 3.58 -12.90 -16.71
C LEU A 27 2.37 -13.68 -17.25
N LEU A 28 1.64 -14.34 -16.38
CA LEU A 28 0.50 -15.19 -16.73
C LEU A 28 -0.83 -14.42 -16.81
N ARG A 29 -0.85 -13.12 -16.50
CA ARG A 29 -2.08 -12.29 -16.38
C ARG A 29 -3.06 -12.88 -15.37
N ASP A 30 -2.55 -13.45 -14.29
CA ASP A 30 -3.35 -14.12 -13.27
C ASP A 30 -3.64 -13.17 -12.12
N ASN A 31 -4.85 -12.59 -12.11
CA ASN A 31 -5.31 -11.66 -11.07
C ASN A 31 -6.19 -12.34 -10.02
N GLN A 32 -6.15 -13.69 -9.89
CA GLN A 32 -6.98 -14.42 -8.94
C GLN A 32 -6.80 -14.00 -7.47
N PHE A 33 -5.61 -13.52 -7.12
CA PHE A 33 -5.27 -13.09 -5.75
C PHE A 33 -5.78 -11.69 -5.40
N GLN A 34 -6.21 -10.91 -6.39
CA GLN A 34 -6.76 -9.55 -6.22
C GLN A 34 -5.86 -8.62 -5.43
N VAL A 35 -4.55 -8.68 -5.66
CA VAL A 35 -3.54 -7.91 -4.96
C VAL A 35 -2.80 -6.95 -5.88
N ALA A 36 -2.32 -5.85 -5.32
CA ALA A 36 -1.44 -4.90 -5.97
C ALA A 36 -0.14 -4.74 -5.18
N LEU A 37 0.98 -4.61 -5.88
CA LEU A 37 2.27 -4.36 -5.25
C LEU A 37 2.47 -2.86 -5.01
N TYR A 38 2.67 -2.47 -3.76
CA TYR A 38 2.94 -1.09 -3.37
C TYR A 38 4.41 -0.94 -2.97
N LEU A 39 5.23 -0.39 -3.86
CA LEU A 39 6.65 -0.16 -3.62
C LEU A 39 6.88 1.19 -2.97
N HIS A 40 7.39 1.20 -1.75
CA HIS A 40 7.69 2.41 -1.00
C HIS A 40 9.17 2.50 -0.66
N GLY A 41 9.75 3.70 -0.73
CA GLY A 41 11.13 3.95 -0.32
C GLY A 41 11.75 5.16 -0.99
N PRO A 42 12.90 5.63 -0.50
CA PRO A 42 13.57 6.81 -1.03
C PRO A 42 13.99 6.65 -2.49
N GLY A 43 14.36 7.76 -3.13
CA GLY A 43 14.88 7.74 -4.50
C GLY A 43 16.16 6.88 -4.62
N GLY A 44 16.37 6.27 -5.79
CA GLY A 44 17.58 5.48 -6.07
C GLY A 44 17.60 4.05 -5.50
N THR A 45 16.52 3.58 -4.90
CA THR A 45 16.44 2.22 -4.30
C THR A 45 16.13 1.10 -5.28
N GLY A 46 15.91 1.40 -6.57
CA GLY A 46 15.68 0.40 -7.61
C GLY A 46 14.22 0.19 -8.01
N LYS A 47 13.24 0.93 -7.43
CA LYS A 47 11.82 0.84 -7.79
C LYS A 47 11.57 0.94 -9.28
N SER A 48 12.05 2.00 -9.93
CA SER A 48 11.88 2.20 -11.37
C SER A 48 12.64 1.17 -12.22
N THR A 49 13.74 0.60 -11.71
CA THR A 49 14.42 -0.51 -12.37
C THR A 49 13.58 -1.78 -12.34
N PHE A 50 12.89 -2.03 -11.23
CA PHE A 50 11.96 -3.15 -11.10
C PHE A 50 10.74 -2.99 -12.03
N GLU A 51 10.15 -1.80 -12.11
CA GLU A 51 9.07 -1.50 -13.05
C GLU A 51 9.50 -1.75 -14.52
N LYS A 52 10.69 -1.28 -14.89
CA LYS A 52 11.25 -1.52 -16.24
C LYS A 52 11.48 -3.00 -16.50
N LEU A 53 11.96 -3.76 -15.52
CA LEU A 53 12.12 -5.20 -15.62
C LEU A 53 10.77 -5.87 -15.94
N LEU A 54 9.73 -5.57 -15.18
CA LEU A 54 8.39 -6.13 -15.41
C LEU A 54 7.80 -5.72 -16.76
N THR A 55 7.94 -4.44 -17.13
CA THR A 55 7.53 -3.96 -18.46
C THR A 55 8.22 -4.73 -19.57
N SER A 56 9.51 -5.08 -19.41
CA SER A 56 10.25 -5.84 -20.40
C SER A 56 9.84 -7.32 -20.45
N LEU A 57 9.47 -7.89 -19.31
CA LEU A 57 8.97 -9.26 -19.24
C LEU A 57 7.64 -9.44 -19.98
N VAL A 58 6.71 -8.52 -19.81
CA VAL A 58 5.39 -8.59 -20.48
C VAL A 58 5.36 -7.91 -21.86
N GLY A 59 6.32 -7.03 -22.12
CA GLY A 59 6.38 -6.20 -23.33
C GLY A 59 5.61 -4.87 -23.18
N ASN A 60 6.07 -3.85 -23.91
CA ASN A 60 5.49 -2.49 -23.86
C ASN A 60 4.02 -2.43 -24.28
N THR A 61 3.60 -3.31 -25.21
CA THR A 61 2.19 -3.36 -25.67
C THR A 61 1.25 -3.90 -24.60
N ASN A 62 1.75 -4.74 -23.70
CA ASN A 62 0.98 -5.40 -22.64
C ASN A 62 1.08 -4.66 -21.29
N SER A 63 1.78 -3.53 -21.25
CA SER A 63 1.88 -2.67 -20.07
C SER A 63 1.35 -1.27 -20.33
N THR A 64 0.97 -0.56 -19.30
CA THR A 64 0.61 0.87 -19.37
C THR A 64 1.05 1.59 -18.11
N VAL A 65 1.49 2.84 -18.27
CA VAL A 65 1.78 3.75 -17.16
C VAL A 65 0.66 4.78 -17.08
N LEU A 66 0.06 4.93 -15.93
CA LEU A 66 -1.03 5.88 -15.69
C LEU A 66 -0.67 6.80 -14.52
N ASN A 67 -1.17 8.03 -14.56
CA ASN A 67 -1.19 8.85 -13.36
C ASN A 67 -2.41 8.46 -12.53
N ILE A 68 -2.22 8.18 -11.25
CA ILE A 68 -3.31 7.77 -10.35
C ILE A 68 -4.40 8.85 -10.25
N LEU A 69 -4.04 10.12 -10.32
CA LEU A 69 -4.98 11.25 -10.33
C LEU A 69 -5.89 11.27 -11.57
N ASP A 70 -5.46 10.62 -12.65
CA ASP A 70 -6.21 10.55 -13.89
C ASP A 70 -7.13 9.32 -13.96
N LEU A 71 -7.04 8.39 -13.01
CA LEU A 71 -7.81 7.14 -13.04
C LEU A 71 -9.33 7.39 -13.10
N ASN A 72 -9.78 8.46 -12.45
CA ASN A 72 -11.20 8.86 -12.47
C ASN A 72 -11.60 9.75 -13.66
N LYS A 73 -10.62 10.18 -14.48
CA LYS A 73 -10.92 10.95 -15.68
C LYS A 73 -11.49 10.08 -16.79
N GLN A 74 -12.28 10.72 -17.65
CA GLN A 74 -12.84 10.11 -18.84
C GLN A 74 -11.73 9.53 -19.75
N PHE A 75 -11.99 8.43 -20.40
CA PHE A 75 -11.10 7.67 -21.32
C PHE A 75 -9.84 7.05 -20.69
N THR A 76 -9.53 7.27 -19.43
CA THR A 76 -8.33 6.68 -18.82
C THR A 76 -8.44 5.17 -18.67
N THR A 77 -9.63 4.69 -18.28
CA THR A 77 -9.89 3.25 -18.08
C THR A 77 -9.74 2.43 -19.34
N SER A 78 -10.02 3.01 -20.53
CA SER A 78 -9.83 2.31 -21.80
C SER A 78 -8.37 1.95 -22.13
N LYS A 79 -7.39 2.63 -21.49
CA LYS A 79 -5.96 2.32 -21.66
C LYS A 79 -5.55 1.02 -20.94
N ILE A 80 -6.40 0.51 -20.07
CA ILE A 80 -6.16 -0.71 -19.29
C ILE A 80 -6.56 -1.96 -20.09
N LEU A 81 -7.38 -1.78 -21.12
CA LEU A 81 -7.85 -2.88 -21.95
C LEU A 81 -6.68 -3.69 -22.51
N ASP A 82 -6.75 -5.01 -22.39
CA ASP A 82 -5.75 -5.99 -22.86
C ASP A 82 -4.35 -5.82 -22.23
N LYS A 83 -4.23 -5.15 -21.10
CA LYS A 83 -2.97 -5.03 -20.38
C LYS A 83 -2.77 -6.16 -19.36
N SER A 84 -1.52 -6.58 -19.23
CA SER A 84 -1.07 -7.49 -18.16
C SER A 84 -0.56 -6.73 -16.94
N LEU A 85 -0.11 -5.48 -17.16
CA LEU A 85 0.54 -4.67 -16.13
C LEU A 85 0.10 -3.21 -16.22
N VAL A 86 -0.36 -2.67 -15.10
CA VAL A 86 -0.65 -1.24 -14.90
C VAL A 86 0.30 -0.67 -13.85
N LEU A 87 1.03 0.36 -14.23
CA LEU A 87 2.00 1.05 -13.37
C LEU A 87 1.46 2.45 -12.98
N PHE A 88 1.48 2.74 -11.70
CA PHE A 88 1.31 4.08 -11.15
C PHE A 88 2.63 4.51 -10.52
N SER A 89 3.45 5.20 -11.31
CA SER A 89 4.77 5.66 -10.87
C SER A 89 4.69 7.02 -10.19
N ASP A 90 5.56 7.26 -9.20
CA ASP A 90 5.67 8.51 -8.45
C ASP A 90 4.35 9.00 -7.82
N VAL A 91 3.61 8.09 -7.23
CA VAL A 91 2.39 8.41 -6.50
C VAL A 91 2.75 9.25 -5.27
N GLN A 92 2.45 10.56 -5.31
CA GLN A 92 2.71 11.46 -4.18
C GLN A 92 1.54 11.53 -3.21
N PHE A 93 0.34 11.70 -3.75
CA PHE A 93 -0.88 11.85 -2.98
C PHE A 93 -2.10 11.50 -3.84
N TYR A 94 -3.03 10.73 -3.30
CA TYR A 94 -4.29 10.47 -3.97
C TYR A 94 -5.45 10.80 -3.04
N THR A 95 -6.20 11.84 -3.38
CA THR A 95 -7.38 12.31 -2.65
C THR A 95 -8.69 12.00 -3.37
N GLY A 96 -8.60 11.31 -4.53
CA GLY A 96 -9.76 10.95 -5.34
C GLY A 96 -10.51 9.74 -4.78
N ASP A 97 -11.62 9.42 -5.45
CA ASP A 97 -12.41 8.22 -5.15
C ASP A 97 -11.60 6.94 -5.45
N PRO A 98 -11.33 6.10 -4.44
CA PRO A 98 -10.54 4.88 -4.61
C PRO A 98 -11.31 3.74 -5.30
N SER A 99 -12.58 3.91 -5.61
CA SER A 99 -13.45 2.85 -6.13
C SER A 99 -12.93 2.26 -7.44
N LYS A 100 -12.49 3.09 -8.40
CA LYS A 100 -11.93 2.58 -9.66
C LYS A 100 -10.61 1.84 -9.47
N LEU A 101 -9.77 2.29 -8.55
CA LEU A 101 -8.53 1.58 -8.20
C LEU A 101 -8.84 0.21 -7.58
N ARG A 102 -9.85 0.15 -6.72
CA ARG A 102 -10.32 -1.11 -6.14
C ARG A 102 -10.83 -2.07 -7.19
N LEU A 103 -11.71 -1.61 -8.11
CA LEU A 103 -12.23 -2.44 -9.21
C LEU A 103 -11.08 -2.95 -10.10
N LEU A 104 -10.10 -2.11 -10.41
CA LEU A 104 -8.93 -2.49 -11.19
C LEU A 104 -8.11 -3.61 -10.50
N ILE A 105 -7.83 -3.46 -9.21
CA ILE A 105 -7.05 -4.46 -8.46
C ILE A 105 -7.83 -5.76 -8.29
N SER A 106 -9.15 -5.66 -8.04
CA SER A 106 -10.00 -6.86 -7.88
C SER A 106 -10.28 -7.60 -9.19
N GLY A 107 -10.05 -6.97 -10.36
CA GLY A 107 -10.49 -7.53 -11.63
C GLY A 107 -12.01 -7.51 -11.80
N ASP A 108 -12.71 -6.62 -11.08
CA ASP A 108 -14.16 -6.47 -11.18
C ASP A 108 -14.55 -5.68 -12.42
N LEU A 109 -15.77 -5.90 -12.93
CA LEU A 109 -16.32 -5.16 -14.06
C LEU A 109 -16.31 -3.66 -13.76
N MET A 110 -15.79 -2.89 -14.70
CA MET A 110 -15.76 -1.43 -14.64
C MET A 110 -16.12 -0.83 -15.99
N ASN A 111 -16.81 0.31 -15.97
CA ASN A 111 -17.13 1.02 -17.19
C ASN A 111 -15.88 1.69 -17.77
N ALA A 112 -15.69 1.54 -19.07
CA ALA A 112 -14.63 2.17 -19.84
C ALA A 112 -15.21 2.91 -21.05
N GLU A 113 -14.61 4.05 -21.38
CA GLU A 113 -15.04 4.90 -22.47
C GLU A 113 -13.88 5.15 -23.43
N ARG A 114 -14.18 5.16 -24.73
CA ARG A 114 -13.26 5.57 -25.78
C ARG A 114 -13.80 6.84 -26.45
N LYS A 115 -12.87 7.71 -26.84
CA LYS A 115 -13.24 8.93 -27.55
C LYS A 115 -14.03 8.61 -28.83
N TYR A 116 -15.19 9.23 -28.99
CA TYR A 116 -16.09 9.03 -30.13
C TYR A 116 -16.64 7.60 -30.31
N LYS A 117 -16.72 6.82 -29.24
CA LYS A 117 -17.32 5.47 -29.24
C LYS A 117 -18.20 5.32 -28.01
N ASP A 118 -19.12 4.36 -28.07
CA ASP A 118 -19.95 4.00 -26.93
C ASP A 118 -19.10 3.47 -25.77
N SER A 119 -19.60 3.65 -24.55
CA SER A 119 -19.03 3.04 -23.36
C SER A 119 -19.16 1.52 -23.42
N PHE A 120 -18.24 0.82 -22.80
CA PHE A 120 -18.24 -0.63 -22.74
C PHE A 120 -17.79 -1.11 -21.35
N ASP A 121 -18.19 -2.32 -21.00
CA ASP A 121 -17.74 -2.95 -19.77
C ASP A 121 -16.39 -3.58 -19.99
N LEU A 122 -15.46 -3.29 -19.08
CA LEU A 122 -14.10 -3.81 -19.04
C LEU A 122 -13.91 -4.63 -17.77
N GLN A 123 -13.47 -5.87 -17.92
CA GLN A 123 -12.97 -6.67 -16.82
C GLN A 123 -11.44 -6.68 -16.88
N PRO A 124 -10.73 -5.99 -15.94
CA PRO A 124 -9.28 -5.92 -15.94
C PRO A 124 -8.67 -7.25 -15.51
N GLU A 125 -7.67 -7.72 -16.26
CA GLU A 125 -6.81 -8.85 -15.86
C GLU A 125 -5.42 -8.39 -15.42
N ALA A 126 -5.18 -7.08 -15.51
CA ALA A 126 -3.88 -6.49 -15.24
C ALA A 126 -3.54 -6.52 -13.74
N LEU A 127 -2.31 -6.91 -13.45
CA LEU A 127 -1.72 -6.69 -12.13
C LEU A 127 -1.32 -5.22 -11.99
N VAL A 128 -1.41 -4.71 -10.77
CA VAL A 128 -1.19 -3.28 -10.48
C VAL A 128 0.07 -3.12 -9.63
N ILE A 129 0.90 -2.16 -10.01
CA ILE A 129 2.01 -1.69 -9.18
C ILE A 129 1.85 -0.19 -8.94
N LEU A 130 2.01 0.19 -7.67
CA LEU A 130 2.16 1.58 -7.26
C LEU A 130 3.57 1.77 -6.73
N SER A 131 4.28 2.80 -7.21
CA SER A 131 5.56 3.19 -6.64
C SER A 131 5.53 4.62 -6.11
N THR A 132 6.14 4.82 -4.95
CA THR A 132 6.15 6.11 -4.26
C THR A 132 7.40 6.30 -3.42
N ASN A 133 7.74 7.55 -3.16
CA ASN A 133 8.76 7.92 -2.18
C ASN A 133 8.14 8.20 -0.80
N LEU A 134 6.83 8.48 -0.75
CA LEU A 134 6.07 8.78 0.47
C LEU A 134 4.96 7.74 0.64
N LEU A 135 4.83 7.18 1.84
CA LEU A 135 3.69 6.34 2.15
C LEU A 135 2.40 7.16 2.06
N TRP A 136 1.49 6.65 1.27
CA TRP A 136 0.16 7.20 1.13
C TRP A 136 -0.87 6.17 1.59
N SER A 137 -1.80 6.62 2.41
CA SER A 137 -3.00 5.85 2.76
C SER A 137 -4.22 6.48 2.10
N PRO A 138 -5.08 5.70 1.47
CA PRO A 138 -6.38 6.20 1.03
C PRO A 138 -7.12 6.83 2.22
N LYS A 139 -7.75 7.99 2.01
CA LYS A 139 -8.61 8.63 3.04
C LYS A 139 -9.78 7.74 3.46
N ASP A 140 -10.15 6.81 2.61
CA ASP A 140 -11.17 5.83 2.91
C ASP A 140 -10.54 4.73 3.78
N SER A 141 -10.84 4.80 5.08
CA SER A 141 -10.52 3.77 6.07
C SER A 141 -11.28 2.46 5.83
N SER A 142 -12.02 2.35 4.71
CA SER A 142 -12.63 1.09 4.33
C SER A 142 -11.52 0.06 4.14
N THR A 143 -11.59 -1.02 4.90
CA THR A 143 -10.65 -2.14 4.92
C THR A 143 -10.46 -2.80 3.53
N GLY A 144 -11.30 -2.41 2.55
CA GLY A 144 -11.38 -3.03 1.25
C GLY A 144 -10.18 -2.82 0.34
N LEU A 145 -9.54 -1.64 0.34
CA LEU A 145 -8.38 -1.35 -0.51
C LEU A 145 -7.07 -1.71 0.20
N GLN A 146 -6.95 -1.39 1.50
CA GLN A 146 -5.74 -1.68 2.27
C GLN A 146 -5.38 -3.17 2.27
N ARG A 147 -6.36 -4.06 2.39
CA ARG A 147 -6.15 -5.51 2.39
C ARG A 147 -5.67 -6.06 1.04
N ARG A 148 -5.72 -5.26 -0.04
CA ARG A 148 -5.28 -5.64 -1.38
C ARG A 148 -3.87 -5.19 -1.71
N PHE A 149 -3.29 -4.33 -0.89
CA PHE A 149 -1.91 -3.88 -1.09
C PHE A 149 -0.91 -4.79 -0.40
N LEU A 150 0.07 -5.24 -1.17
CA LEU A 150 1.31 -5.84 -0.67
C LEU A 150 2.33 -4.71 -0.54
N TYR A 151 2.51 -4.19 0.67
CA TYR A 151 3.39 -3.06 0.94
C TYR A 151 4.83 -3.51 1.06
N LEU A 152 5.65 -3.17 0.10
CA LEU A 152 7.07 -3.48 0.12
C LEU A 152 7.90 -2.23 0.38
N LYS A 153 8.56 -2.19 1.53
CA LYS A 153 9.50 -1.12 1.87
C LYS A 153 10.88 -1.42 1.30
N VAL A 154 11.31 -0.62 0.33
CA VAL A 154 12.62 -0.75 -0.31
C VAL A 154 13.58 0.26 0.31
N ASN A 155 14.41 -0.20 1.23
CA ASN A 155 15.26 0.67 2.07
C ASN A 155 16.70 0.80 1.57
N LYS A 156 17.20 -0.17 0.81
CA LYS A 156 18.61 -0.16 0.39
C LYS A 156 18.77 0.47 -0.98
N SER A 157 19.50 1.57 -1.02
CA SER A 157 20.19 1.95 -2.25
C SER A 157 21.25 0.87 -2.53
N PRO A 158 21.31 0.27 -3.71
CA PRO A 158 22.42 -0.61 -4.05
C PRO A 158 23.72 0.19 -3.86
N ASN A 159 24.67 -0.37 -3.10
CA ASN A 159 25.96 0.28 -2.81
C ASN A 159 26.76 0.62 -4.09
N ILE A 160 26.36 0.04 -5.21
CA ILE A 160 26.85 0.33 -6.55
C ILE A 160 25.63 0.67 -7.38
N VAL A 161 25.50 1.93 -7.78
CA VAL A 161 24.57 2.30 -8.86
C VAL A 161 25.12 1.69 -10.13
N ASN A 162 24.83 0.40 -10.35
CA ASN A 162 25.19 -0.24 -11.61
C ASN A 162 24.22 0.28 -12.68
N ARG A 163 24.67 1.32 -13.39
CA ARG A 163 23.89 1.94 -14.48
C ARG A 163 23.65 0.99 -15.65
N ASP A 164 24.36 -0.14 -15.67
CA ASP A 164 24.25 -1.16 -16.72
C ASP A 164 23.25 -2.28 -16.40
N LEU A 165 22.52 -2.18 -15.27
CA LEU A 165 21.48 -3.17 -14.93
C LEU A 165 20.36 -3.18 -15.96
N PHE A 166 19.88 -2.00 -16.35
CA PHE A 166 18.79 -1.84 -17.30
C PHE A 166 18.82 -0.46 -17.96
N ASN A 167 19.08 -0.43 -19.26
CA ASN A 167 19.12 0.80 -20.05
C ASN A 167 18.10 0.74 -21.19
N ILE A 168 17.43 1.85 -21.44
CA ILE A 168 16.59 2.07 -22.61
C ILE A 168 17.17 3.25 -23.38
N LYS A 169 17.70 2.99 -24.59
CA LYS A 169 18.15 4.03 -25.51
C LYS A 169 17.53 3.76 -26.87
N ASN A 170 16.95 4.77 -27.51
CA ASN A 170 16.38 4.69 -28.86
C ASN A 170 15.41 3.51 -29.05
N ASN A 171 14.54 3.23 -28.09
CA ASN A 171 13.65 2.07 -28.00
C ASN A 171 14.34 0.71 -27.96
N GLN A 172 15.66 0.65 -27.77
CA GLN A 172 16.40 -0.57 -27.53
C GLN A 172 16.68 -0.74 -26.05
N CYS A 173 16.34 -1.90 -25.52
CA CYS A 173 16.66 -2.31 -24.16
C CYS A 173 18.01 -3.01 -24.13
N SER A 174 18.80 -2.75 -23.12
CA SER A 174 20.10 -3.40 -22.89
C SER A 174 20.41 -3.45 -21.39
N GLY A 175 21.41 -4.23 -21.02
CA GLY A 175 21.90 -4.34 -19.66
C GLY A 175 21.71 -5.72 -19.05
N HIS A 176 22.40 -5.98 -17.96
CA HIS A 176 22.46 -7.31 -17.35
C HIS A 176 21.11 -7.95 -17.00
N LEU A 177 20.10 -7.17 -16.62
CA LEU A 177 18.76 -7.70 -16.36
C LEU A 177 18.06 -8.05 -17.67
N TYR A 178 18.20 -7.21 -18.69
CA TYR A 178 17.59 -7.43 -19.99
C TYR A 178 18.19 -8.66 -20.69
N ASP A 179 19.51 -8.80 -20.68
CA ASP A 179 20.23 -9.92 -21.33
C ASP A 179 19.89 -11.27 -20.68
N ASN A 180 19.42 -11.25 -19.42
CA ASN A 180 19.03 -12.44 -18.67
C ASN A 180 17.50 -12.67 -18.61
N LEU A 181 16.68 -11.94 -19.36
CA LEU A 181 15.22 -12.11 -19.33
C LEU A 181 14.76 -13.56 -19.53
N PRO A 182 15.31 -14.37 -20.48
CA PRO A 182 14.91 -15.78 -20.62
C PRO A 182 15.12 -16.59 -19.33
N GLY A 183 16.26 -16.39 -18.67
CA GLY A 183 16.55 -17.05 -17.39
C GLY A 183 15.63 -16.57 -16.27
N ILE A 184 15.20 -15.30 -16.30
CA ILE A 184 14.23 -14.76 -15.35
C ILE A 184 12.87 -15.41 -15.55
N ILE A 185 12.41 -15.51 -16.80
CA ILE A 185 11.14 -16.13 -17.14
C ILE A 185 11.11 -17.58 -16.65
N ASN A 186 12.11 -18.39 -16.99
CA ASN A 186 12.19 -19.77 -16.54
C ASN A 186 12.16 -19.89 -15.03
N TRP A 187 12.97 -19.09 -14.32
CA TRP A 187 13.00 -19.07 -12.86
C TRP A 187 11.65 -18.69 -12.25
N VAL A 188 10.93 -17.73 -12.84
CA VAL A 188 9.61 -17.31 -12.37
C VAL A 188 8.56 -18.38 -12.63
N LEU A 189 8.60 -19.05 -13.77
CA LEU A 189 7.66 -20.13 -14.13
C LEU A 189 7.82 -21.38 -13.24
N GLU A 190 8.98 -21.55 -12.60
CA GLU A 190 9.23 -22.60 -11.60
C GLU A 190 8.69 -22.24 -10.19
N THR A 191 7.95 -21.14 -10.03
CA THR A 191 7.30 -20.79 -8.73
C THR A 191 6.35 -21.91 -8.33
N THR A 192 6.46 -22.38 -7.09
CA THR A 192 5.63 -23.47 -6.60
C THR A 192 4.27 -22.98 -6.12
N PRO A 193 3.24 -23.87 -6.04
CA PRO A 193 1.94 -23.51 -5.46
C PRO A 193 2.05 -23.00 -4.01
N GLU A 194 3.01 -23.52 -3.22
CA GLU A 194 3.26 -23.08 -1.86
C GLU A 194 3.81 -21.65 -1.82
N GLU A 195 4.62 -21.25 -2.80
CA GLU A 195 5.10 -19.88 -2.93
C GLU A 195 3.95 -18.94 -3.37
N LEU A 196 3.09 -19.36 -4.28
CA LEU A 196 1.90 -18.61 -4.68
C LEU A 196 0.94 -18.38 -3.51
N ASN A 197 0.83 -19.33 -2.60
CA ASN A 197 -0.02 -19.19 -1.41
C ASN A 197 0.36 -18.04 -0.51
N PHE A 198 1.58 -17.49 -0.60
CA PHE A 198 1.91 -16.24 0.09
C PHE A 198 1.06 -15.05 -0.38
N LEU A 199 0.53 -15.07 -1.60
CA LEU A 199 -0.39 -14.06 -2.09
C LEU A 199 -1.84 -14.26 -1.59
N ASN A 200 -2.20 -15.46 -1.15
CA ASN A 200 -3.51 -15.79 -0.57
C ASN A 200 -3.62 -15.46 0.93
N GLN A 201 -2.50 -15.23 1.61
CA GLN A 201 -2.53 -14.89 3.02
C GLN A 201 -3.25 -13.56 3.20
N GLU A 202 -3.99 -13.40 4.31
CA GLU A 202 -4.57 -12.11 4.63
C GLU A 202 -3.47 -11.05 4.54
N THR A 203 -3.66 -10.09 3.65
CA THR A 203 -2.62 -9.09 3.33
C THR A 203 -2.13 -8.32 4.56
N VAL A 204 -2.91 -8.30 5.63
CA VAL A 204 -2.51 -7.73 6.92
C VAL A 204 -1.32 -8.48 7.52
N ASP A 205 -1.36 -9.82 7.55
CA ASP A 205 -0.29 -10.62 8.15
C ASP A 205 0.99 -10.57 7.31
N ILE A 206 0.89 -10.69 6.00
CA ILE A 206 2.05 -10.62 5.12
C ILE A 206 2.70 -9.22 5.15
N ASN A 207 1.92 -8.17 5.27
CA ASN A 207 2.43 -6.80 5.30
C ASN A 207 3.27 -6.49 6.54
N HIS A 208 3.06 -7.18 7.68
CA HIS A 208 3.96 -7.07 8.82
C HIS A 208 5.38 -7.55 8.50
N ILE A 209 5.51 -8.52 7.59
CA ILE A 209 6.79 -9.06 7.15
C ILE A 209 7.40 -8.20 6.05
N LEU A 210 6.60 -7.79 5.07
CA LEU A 210 7.05 -7.00 3.91
C LEU A 210 7.45 -5.58 4.29
N CYS A 211 6.75 -4.99 5.24
CA CYS A 211 6.96 -3.63 5.71
C CYS A 211 6.73 -3.54 7.23
N PRO A 212 7.70 -3.95 8.05
CA PRO A 212 7.59 -3.81 9.50
C PRO A 212 7.32 -2.34 9.90
N GLY A 213 6.35 -2.13 10.78
CA GLY A 213 5.93 -0.79 11.19
C GLY A 213 4.96 -0.08 10.24
N LEU A 214 4.54 -0.74 9.16
CA LEU A 214 3.62 -0.18 8.16
C LEU A 214 2.36 0.44 8.77
N ASN A 215 1.73 -0.27 9.69
CA ASN A 215 0.49 0.19 10.31
C ASN A 215 0.65 1.51 11.03
N ALA A 216 1.81 1.74 11.66
CA ALA A 216 2.14 3.01 12.28
C ALA A 216 2.40 4.11 11.24
N GLU A 217 3.12 3.80 10.16
CA GLU A 217 3.47 4.75 9.11
C GLU A 217 2.25 5.17 8.24
N ILE A 218 1.29 4.25 8.00
CA ILE A 218 0.08 4.53 7.18
C ILE A 218 -1.04 5.13 8.01
N ASN A 219 -1.14 4.76 9.27
CA ASN A 219 -2.23 5.15 10.16
C ASN A 219 -1.69 6.00 11.31
N PRO A 220 -1.70 7.33 11.17
CA PRO A 220 -1.25 8.22 12.23
C PRO A 220 -1.98 8.01 13.57
N LEU A 221 -3.22 7.53 13.52
CA LEU A 221 -3.98 7.19 14.71
C LEU A 221 -3.38 5.98 15.43
N LEU A 222 -2.95 4.96 14.71
CA LEU A 222 -2.34 3.78 15.30
C LEU A 222 -0.96 4.10 15.89
N GLN A 223 -0.15 4.89 15.18
CA GLN A 223 1.12 5.36 15.70
C GLN A 223 0.90 6.17 17.00
N TRP A 224 -0.08 7.09 16.98
CA TRP A 224 -0.44 7.86 18.17
C TRP A 224 -0.92 6.94 19.32
N ILE A 225 -1.71 5.88 19.04
CA ILE A 225 -2.12 4.91 20.07
C ILE A 225 -0.89 4.27 20.72
N GLN A 226 0.09 3.83 19.93
CA GLN A 226 1.29 3.17 20.43
C GLN A 226 2.20 4.12 21.22
N ASP A 227 2.32 5.37 20.78
CA ASP A 227 3.23 6.36 21.38
C ASP A 227 2.62 7.09 22.58
N SER A 228 1.28 7.22 22.64
CA SER A 228 0.60 8.13 23.56
C SER A 228 -0.37 7.46 24.54
N LEU A 229 -0.73 6.20 24.31
CA LEU A 229 -1.69 5.49 25.16
C LEU A 229 -1.07 4.35 25.93
N GLU A 230 -1.40 4.30 27.21
CA GLU A 230 -1.26 3.11 28.05
C GLU A 230 -2.61 2.39 28.08
N ILE A 231 -2.60 1.08 27.78
CA ILE A 231 -3.79 0.25 27.65
C ILE A 231 -3.83 -0.71 28.82
N GLY A 232 -4.93 -0.67 29.59
CA GLY A 232 -5.11 -1.52 30.76
C GLY A 232 -6.49 -1.36 31.39
N GLU A 233 -6.96 -2.43 32.01
CA GLU A 233 -8.27 -2.47 32.65
C GLU A 233 -8.41 -1.44 33.79
N GLY A 234 -9.62 -0.93 33.95
CA GLY A 234 -10.00 -0.01 35.05
C GLY A 234 -9.66 1.45 34.84
N SER A 235 -8.99 1.82 33.76
CA SER A 235 -8.74 3.22 33.39
C SER A 235 -9.79 3.77 32.43
N SER A 236 -9.91 5.08 32.34
CA SER A 236 -10.73 5.72 31.30
C SER A 236 -10.21 7.12 30.98
N ALA A 237 -10.26 7.50 29.70
CA ALA A 237 -9.78 8.79 29.26
C ALA A 237 -10.87 9.56 28.49
N PRO A 238 -11.00 10.90 28.73
CA PRO A 238 -11.96 11.72 28.02
C PRO A 238 -11.50 12.09 26.62
N VAL A 239 -12.41 12.02 25.64
CA VAL A 239 -12.11 12.36 24.24
C VAL A 239 -11.78 13.83 24.08
N GLY A 240 -12.60 14.72 24.63
CA GLY A 240 -12.40 16.17 24.57
C GLY A 240 -12.61 16.79 23.18
N THR A 241 -12.31 18.08 23.07
CA THR A 241 -12.39 18.89 21.86
C THR A 241 -11.03 19.51 21.55
N LYS A 242 -10.81 19.96 20.31
CA LYS A 242 -9.54 20.52 19.81
C LYS A 242 -8.93 21.63 20.70
N LYS A 243 -9.77 22.38 21.41
CA LYS A 243 -9.35 23.55 22.23
C LYS A 243 -8.97 23.18 23.66
N GLN A 244 -9.17 21.94 24.08
CA GLN A 244 -8.89 21.50 25.45
C GLN A 244 -7.42 21.07 25.60
N ASP A 245 -7.03 20.86 26.88
CA ASP A 245 -5.66 20.51 27.25
C ASP A 245 -5.21 19.17 26.65
N PRO A 246 -4.19 19.13 25.78
CA PRO A 246 -3.71 17.90 25.16
C PRO A 246 -3.06 16.91 26.14
N THR A 247 -2.77 17.31 27.36
CA THR A 247 -2.23 16.40 28.39
C THR A 247 -3.31 15.60 29.10
N LYS A 248 -4.58 16.04 29.00
CA LYS A 248 -5.72 15.43 29.70
C LYS A 248 -6.73 14.77 28.79
N TYR A 249 -6.82 15.20 27.53
CA TYR A 249 -7.86 14.78 26.61
C TYR A 249 -7.25 14.10 25.38
N LEU A 250 -7.89 13.02 24.92
CA LEU A 250 -7.41 12.18 23.81
C LEU A 250 -7.34 12.93 22.48
N TYR A 251 -8.42 13.61 22.08
CA TYR A 251 -8.47 14.25 20.77
C TYR A 251 -7.50 15.42 20.60
N PRO A 252 -7.36 16.37 21.55
CA PRO A 252 -6.36 17.42 21.41
C PRO A 252 -4.92 16.89 21.44
N ASN A 253 -4.65 15.79 22.17
CA ASN A 253 -3.35 15.13 22.14
C ASN A 253 -3.05 14.53 20.75
N TYR A 254 -4.00 13.78 20.19
CA TYR A 254 -3.92 13.27 18.82
C TYR A 254 -3.80 14.38 17.78
N TYR A 255 -4.58 15.45 17.93
CA TYR A 255 -4.51 16.60 17.02
C TYR A 255 -3.13 17.23 17.02
N LYS A 256 -2.53 17.45 18.21
CA LYS A 256 -1.16 17.96 18.36
C LYS A 256 -0.16 17.02 17.70
N PHE A 257 -0.25 15.72 17.97
CA PHE A 257 0.58 14.71 17.33
C PHE A 257 0.53 14.81 15.78
N CYS A 258 -0.67 14.89 15.19
CA CYS A 258 -0.83 15.04 13.75
C CYS A 258 -0.19 16.33 13.22
N MET A 259 -0.32 17.44 13.93
CA MET A 259 0.32 18.72 13.56
C MET A 259 1.85 18.61 13.60
N ASP A 260 2.41 17.99 14.63
CA ASP A 260 3.85 17.81 14.80
C ASP A 260 4.43 16.87 13.70
N GLN A 261 3.65 15.91 13.23
CA GLN A 261 4.01 15.01 12.13
C GLN A 261 3.68 15.56 10.73
N GLY A 262 3.03 16.73 10.63
CA GLY A 262 2.63 17.31 9.35
C GLY A 262 1.52 16.55 8.61
N VAL A 263 0.70 15.76 9.33
CA VAL A 263 -0.39 14.95 8.75
C VAL A 263 -1.75 15.52 9.10
N ALA A 264 -2.75 15.24 8.27
CA ALA A 264 -4.12 15.68 8.53
C ALA A 264 -4.75 14.85 9.67
N SER A 265 -5.35 15.52 10.66
CA SER A 265 -6.09 14.86 11.71
C SER A 265 -7.51 14.46 11.25
N LEU A 266 -8.04 13.40 11.84
CA LEU A 266 -9.45 13.02 11.70
C LEU A 266 -10.36 14.08 12.35
N SER A 267 -11.65 14.12 11.98
CA SER A 267 -12.66 14.85 12.73
C SER A 267 -12.85 14.21 14.12
N ILE A 268 -13.38 14.94 15.09
CA ILE A 268 -13.62 14.40 16.45
C ILE A 268 -14.51 13.15 16.42
N MET A 269 -15.52 13.16 15.56
CA MET A 269 -16.48 12.06 15.45
C MET A 269 -15.82 10.84 14.82
N ASP A 270 -15.07 11.03 13.73
CA ASP A 270 -14.34 9.96 13.06
C ASP A 270 -13.21 9.43 13.94
N PHE A 271 -12.48 10.31 14.64
CA PHE A 271 -11.45 9.94 15.58
C PHE A 271 -11.94 8.97 16.63
N SER A 272 -13.05 9.30 17.33
CA SER A 272 -13.53 8.45 18.43
C SER A 272 -14.05 7.09 17.94
N ASN A 273 -14.60 7.00 16.73
CA ASN A 273 -15.05 5.74 16.14
C ASN A 273 -13.86 4.91 15.64
N ALA A 274 -12.91 5.55 14.93
CA ALA A 274 -11.70 4.90 14.46
C ALA A 274 -10.83 4.42 15.62
N LEU A 275 -10.72 5.19 16.72
CA LEU A 275 -9.98 4.80 17.90
C LEU A 275 -10.53 3.51 18.51
N LEU A 276 -11.84 3.41 18.73
CA LEU A 276 -12.46 2.19 19.25
C LEU A 276 -12.23 1.00 18.32
N GLN A 277 -12.41 1.20 17.02
CA GLN A 277 -12.19 0.15 16.02
C GLN A 277 -10.75 -0.37 16.05
N GLN A 278 -9.76 0.52 16.08
CA GLN A 278 -8.35 0.14 16.14
C GLN A 278 -8.01 -0.58 17.44
N LEU A 279 -8.46 -0.06 18.59
CA LEU A 279 -8.22 -0.69 19.89
C LEU A 279 -8.80 -2.11 19.93
N SER A 280 -10.05 -2.31 19.49
CA SER A 280 -10.69 -3.63 19.45
C SER A 280 -10.03 -4.61 18.46
N LEU A 281 -9.43 -4.09 17.39
CA LEU A 281 -8.72 -4.92 16.40
C LEU A 281 -7.38 -5.44 16.94
N PHE A 282 -6.61 -4.58 17.63
CA PHE A 282 -5.25 -4.90 18.07
C PHE A 282 -5.17 -5.50 19.47
N TYR A 283 -6.16 -5.22 20.33
CA TYR A 283 -6.20 -5.68 21.73
C TYR A 283 -7.44 -6.53 21.97
N LYS A 284 -7.50 -7.70 21.35
CA LYS A 284 -8.66 -8.61 21.31
C LYS A 284 -9.13 -9.08 22.69
N ASP A 285 -8.23 -9.11 23.67
CA ASP A 285 -8.50 -9.57 25.04
C ASP A 285 -9.07 -8.49 25.98
N ILE A 286 -9.17 -7.23 25.48
CA ILE A 286 -9.64 -6.09 26.25
C ILE A 286 -10.89 -5.49 25.61
N GLU A 287 -11.94 -5.32 26.39
CA GLU A 287 -13.17 -4.69 25.93
C GLU A 287 -13.11 -3.17 26.05
N PHE A 288 -13.29 -2.43 24.96
CA PHE A 288 -13.30 -0.98 24.94
C PHE A 288 -14.70 -0.45 24.72
N ASN A 289 -15.17 0.39 25.66
CA ASN A 289 -16.51 0.93 25.63
C ASN A 289 -16.50 2.47 25.61
N LYS A 290 -17.49 3.05 24.91
CA LYS A 290 -17.70 4.49 24.83
C LYS A 290 -18.86 4.88 25.75
N LYS A 291 -18.58 5.70 26.75
CA LYS A 291 -19.59 6.20 27.70
C LYS A 291 -19.71 7.72 27.59
N ARG A 292 -20.91 8.20 27.29
CA ARG A 292 -21.18 9.64 27.26
C ARG A 292 -21.47 10.13 28.66
N THR A 293 -20.76 11.17 29.11
CA THR A 293 -21.00 11.90 30.36
C THR A 293 -21.53 13.30 30.05
N LYS A 294 -21.90 14.07 31.10
CA LYS A 294 -22.33 15.46 30.91
C LYS A 294 -21.23 16.37 30.37
N GLU A 295 -19.95 16.03 30.63
CA GLU A 295 -18.80 16.88 30.29
C GLU A 295 -18.06 16.42 29.06
N SER A 296 -17.99 15.13 28.84
CA SER A 296 -17.28 14.56 27.68
C SER A 296 -17.68 13.11 27.37
N THR A 297 -17.19 12.58 26.27
CA THR A 297 -17.24 11.16 26.00
C THR A 297 -15.98 10.50 26.58
N LEU A 298 -16.13 9.44 27.35
CA LEU A 298 -15.06 8.66 27.94
C LEU A 298 -14.87 7.38 27.11
N ILE A 299 -13.63 6.93 26.96
CA ILE A 299 -13.28 5.61 26.43
C ILE A 299 -12.64 4.81 27.57
N SER A 300 -13.14 3.59 27.80
CA SER A 300 -12.67 2.69 28.87
C SER A 300 -11.35 2.01 28.50
N ASN A 301 -10.64 1.57 29.54
CA ASN A 301 -9.45 0.73 29.47
C ASN A 301 -8.26 1.36 28.74
N ILE A 302 -8.22 2.71 28.69
CA ILE A 302 -7.10 3.48 28.12
C ILE A 302 -6.77 4.69 29.02
N LYS A 303 -5.50 5.11 28.95
CA LYS A 303 -4.99 6.31 29.63
C LYS A 303 -3.92 6.98 28.75
N LEU A 304 -3.85 8.32 28.78
CA LEU A 304 -2.74 9.04 28.17
C LEU A 304 -1.45 8.80 28.96
N ILE A 305 -0.38 8.52 28.27
CA ILE A 305 0.96 8.44 28.84
C ILE A 305 1.33 9.87 29.28
N SER A 306 1.63 10.05 30.56
CA SER A 306 2.10 11.33 31.06
C SER A 306 3.47 11.62 30.47
N SER A 307 3.59 12.68 29.66
CA SER A 307 4.90 13.16 29.21
C SER A 307 5.76 13.47 30.45
N LYS A 308 6.90 12.79 30.54
CA LYS A 308 7.93 13.15 31.53
C LYS A 308 8.55 14.49 31.19
#